data_90d9fe18a2bc2395af3bf2aebf849852
#
_entry.id   90d9fe18a2bc2395af3bf2aebf849852
#
_cell.length_a   1.000
_cell.length_b   1.000
_cell.length_c   1.000
_cell.angle_alpha   90.00
_cell.angle_beta   90.00
_cell.angle_gamma   90.00
#
_symmetry.space_group_name_H-M   'P 1'
#
loop_
_entity.id
_entity.type
_entity.pdbx_description
1 polymer ?
#
loop_
_entity_poly.entity_id
_entity_poly.type
_entity_poly.pdbx_seq_one_letter_code
_entity_poly.pdbx_strand_id
1 'polypeptide(L)'
;MIYTQTFSVEELPEEYVTRKFYSLGYDVKYHKGNNSYNCCCPICHEGKSWGKKHRCWWLPNNNIIYCFNCGKGYSPYNWIREVGSLSYQDIKRELTNGEYNITNLDNDEEIVESSVVEDVLGIPYDSINLLEFLDGSSDSVVSKAVDYLRNRGLDKAINCPDKIYLSHKDYTHKDRIIFPFYDSYGKIPFYQSRAFGGSDNAVMEHVRYLSKVGAEKSVFNLDKVSGEIDDIYVFEGPIDACFVRNGVAVAGISAGEKQDLTNLQKSQLAAFSLTHRFVWVLDSQYLD
;
A
#
# COMPACT_ATOMS: atom_id res chain seq x y z
N MET A 1 -19.26 38.84 0.95
CA MET A 1 -19.54 37.60 0.19
C MET A 1 -18.81 36.49 0.90
N ILE A 2 -19.54 35.65 1.62
CA ILE A 2 -18.97 34.49 2.31
C ILE A 2 -18.93 33.39 1.25
N TYR A 3 -17.74 32.99 0.80
CA TYR A 3 -17.57 31.82 -0.05
C TYR A 3 -17.78 30.59 0.82
N THR A 4 -18.93 29.97 0.70
CA THR A 4 -19.19 28.65 1.29
C THR A 4 -18.59 27.58 0.40
N GLN A 5 -17.51 26.98 0.85
CA GLN A 5 -16.93 25.82 0.19
C GLN A 5 -17.72 24.58 0.57
N THR A 6 -18.17 23.82 -0.42
CA THR A 6 -18.90 22.55 -0.26
C THR A 6 -17.94 21.40 -0.26
N PHE A 7 -18.00 20.54 0.75
CA PHE A 7 -17.17 19.36 0.87
C PHE A 7 -18.01 18.09 0.89
N SER A 8 -17.51 17.02 0.28
CA SER A 8 -18.05 15.65 0.45
C SER A 8 -17.39 14.96 1.64
N VAL A 9 -17.98 13.87 2.12
CA VAL A 9 -17.37 13.04 3.19
C VAL A 9 -16.02 12.45 2.74
N GLU A 10 -15.84 12.30 1.43
CA GLU A 10 -14.59 11.83 0.84
C GLU A 10 -13.51 12.92 0.81
N GLU A 11 -13.90 14.20 0.89
CA GLU A 11 -13.01 15.35 0.83
C GLU A 11 -13.24 16.28 2.03
N LEU A 12 -12.75 15.88 3.19
CA LEU A 12 -12.77 16.74 4.37
C LEU A 12 -11.82 17.92 4.19
N PRO A 13 -12.16 19.14 4.72
CA PRO A 13 -11.25 20.28 4.69
C PRO A 13 -9.87 19.94 5.27
N GLU A 14 -8.79 20.28 4.57
CA GLU A 14 -7.41 20.03 5.04
C GLU A 14 -7.17 20.56 6.45
N GLU A 15 -7.67 21.76 6.76
CA GLU A 15 -7.55 22.36 8.09
C GLU A 15 -8.25 21.54 9.19
N TYR A 16 -9.43 21.00 8.87
CA TYR A 16 -10.16 20.13 9.80
C TYR A 16 -9.38 18.85 10.06
N VAL A 17 -8.93 18.18 9.00
CA VAL A 17 -8.13 16.95 9.08
C VAL A 17 -6.84 17.21 9.86
N THR A 18 -6.13 18.27 9.54
CA THR A 18 -4.88 18.64 10.21
C THR A 18 -5.10 18.88 11.70
N ARG A 19 -6.15 19.63 12.07
CA ARG A 19 -6.51 19.84 13.47
C ARG A 19 -6.83 18.53 14.19
N LYS A 20 -7.59 17.64 13.54
CA LYS A 20 -7.90 16.30 14.08
C LYS A 20 -6.64 15.44 14.19
N PHE A 21 -5.74 15.51 13.21
CA PHE A 21 -4.48 14.78 13.26
C PHE A 21 -3.60 15.23 14.44
N TYR A 22 -3.56 16.54 14.75
CA TYR A 22 -2.89 17.06 15.95
C TYR A 22 -3.57 16.64 17.25
N SER A 23 -4.89 16.58 17.30
CA SER A 23 -5.62 16.25 18.53
C SER A 23 -5.66 14.76 18.84
N LEU A 24 -5.61 13.90 17.81
CA LEU A 24 -5.76 12.45 17.95
C LEU A 24 -4.42 11.71 17.80
N GLY A 25 -3.45 12.30 17.09
CA GLY A 25 -2.10 11.75 16.93
C GLY A 25 -1.23 12.00 18.16
N TYR A 26 -0.29 11.11 18.42
CA TYR A 26 0.68 11.28 19.50
C TYR A 26 2.01 11.82 18.97
N ASP A 27 2.51 12.92 19.55
CA ASP A 27 3.77 13.61 19.21
C ASP A 27 3.85 13.99 17.71
N VAL A 28 2.89 14.81 17.25
CA VAL A 28 2.76 15.21 15.85
C VAL A 28 3.87 16.18 15.45
N LYS A 29 4.50 15.95 14.30
CA LYS A 29 5.52 16.80 13.69
C LYS A 29 5.11 17.22 12.29
N TYR A 30 5.33 18.49 11.96
CA TYR A 30 5.09 19.06 10.64
C TYR A 30 6.38 19.10 9.80
N HIS A 31 6.29 18.72 8.54
CA HIS A 31 7.38 18.74 7.56
C HIS A 31 7.08 19.73 6.45
N LYS A 32 7.62 20.96 6.60
CA LYS A 32 7.35 22.07 5.67
C LYS A 32 7.73 21.76 4.22
N GLY A 33 8.79 20.99 3.99
CA GLY A 33 9.33 20.74 2.64
C GLY A 33 8.39 20.01 1.69
N ASN A 34 7.50 19.16 2.21
CA ASN A 34 6.55 18.36 1.45
C ASN A 34 5.11 18.49 1.94
N ASN A 35 4.81 19.49 2.76
CA ASN A 35 3.48 19.71 3.36
C ASN A 35 2.89 18.43 3.93
N SER A 36 3.59 17.79 4.86
CA SER A 36 3.14 16.55 5.49
C SER A 36 3.29 16.58 7.00
N TYR A 37 2.58 15.71 7.66
CA TYR A 37 2.60 15.58 9.12
C TYR A 37 2.88 14.14 9.48
N ASN A 38 3.61 13.87 10.56
CA ASN A 38 3.70 12.52 11.08
C ASN A 38 3.53 12.46 12.59
N CYS A 39 3.09 11.31 13.08
CA CYS A 39 2.92 11.03 14.49
C CYS A 39 3.21 9.56 14.81
N CYS A 40 3.29 9.22 16.09
CA CYS A 40 3.19 7.83 16.49
C CYS A 40 1.77 7.33 16.25
N CYS A 41 1.63 6.15 15.65
CA CYS A 41 0.34 5.62 15.22
C CYS A 41 -0.56 5.26 16.41
N PRO A 42 -1.71 5.94 16.62
CA PRO A 42 -2.59 5.66 17.76
C PRO A 42 -3.32 4.31 17.63
N ILE A 43 -3.28 3.67 16.45
CA ILE A 43 -3.95 2.39 16.20
C ILE A 43 -3.05 1.21 16.55
N CYS A 44 -1.80 1.18 16.03
CA CYS A 44 -0.91 0.04 16.25
C CYS A 44 0.10 0.25 17.38
N HIS A 45 0.15 1.44 17.97
CA HIS A 45 1.07 1.82 19.05
C HIS A 45 2.56 1.52 18.80
N GLU A 46 2.96 1.18 17.57
CA GLU A 46 4.35 0.95 17.11
C GLU A 46 5.24 0.10 18.06
N GLY A 47 4.65 -0.59 19.03
CA GLY A 47 5.32 -1.44 20.00
C GLY A 47 6.45 -0.70 20.77
N LYS A 48 7.65 -1.27 20.81
CA LYS A 48 8.83 -0.68 21.48
C LYS A 48 9.32 0.65 20.87
N SER A 49 8.79 1.03 19.70
CA SER A 49 9.12 2.29 19.01
C SER A 49 8.17 3.43 19.34
N TRP A 50 7.16 3.20 20.19
CA TRP A 50 6.22 4.23 20.64
C TRP A 50 6.96 5.44 21.24
N GLY A 51 6.57 6.64 20.80
CA GLY A 51 7.23 7.88 21.21
C GLY A 51 8.59 8.14 20.56
N LYS A 52 9.10 7.26 19.70
CA LYS A 52 10.44 7.40 19.07
C LYS A 52 10.38 7.50 17.55
N LYS A 53 9.56 6.69 16.89
CA LYS A 53 9.50 6.58 15.43
C LYS A 53 8.10 6.93 14.94
N HIS A 54 7.89 8.14 14.48
CA HIS A 54 6.61 8.68 14.02
C HIS A 54 6.26 8.10 12.62
N ARG A 55 5.67 6.92 12.56
CA ARG A 55 5.44 6.19 11.32
C ARG A 55 4.04 6.36 10.71
N CYS A 56 3.14 7.05 11.40
CA CYS A 56 1.83 7.41 10.89
C CYS A 56 1.90 8.80 10.25
N TRP A 57 1.59 8.90 8.96
CA TRP A 57 1.74 10.10 8.16
C TRP A 57 0.39 10.59 7.65
N TRP A 58 0.10 11.87 7.83
CA TRP A 58 -0.91 12.61 7.11
C TRP A 58 -0.28 13.32 5.92
N LEU A 59 -0.76 13.04 4.72
CA LEU A 59 -0.28 13.56 3.44
C LEU A 59 -1.42 14.34 2.77
N PRO A 60 -1.56 15.67 3.03
CA PRO A 60 -2.64 16.49 2.52
C PRO A 60 -2.78 16.43 1.00
N ASN A 61 -1.68 16.54 0.27
CA ASN A 61 -1.67 16.51 -1.20
C ASN A 61 -2.24 15.22 -1.81
N ASN A 62 -2.21 14.14 -1.04
CA ASN A 62 -2.73 12.83 -1.47
C ASN A 62 -4.05 12.50 -0.77
N ASN A 63 -4.52 13.34 0.15
CA ASN A 63 -5.70 13.12 0.99
C ASN A 63 -5.68 11.75 1.69
N ILE A 64 -4.53 11.32 2.25
CA ILE A 64 -4.35 10.00 2.87
C ILE A 64 -3.63 10.09 4.23
N ILE A 65 -4.04 9.25 5.17
CA ILE A 65 -3.29 8.96 6.39
C ILE A 65 -2.76 7.52 6.30
N TYR A 66 -1.44 7.34 6.35
CA TYR A 66 -0.80 6.04 6.18
C TYR A 66 0.19 5.75 7.30
N CYS A 67 0.14 4.54 7.85
CA CYS A 67 1.10 4.09 8.86
C CYS A 67 2.07 3.05 8.31
N PHE A 68 3.35 3.40 8.22
CA PHE A 68 4.42 2.49 7.77
C PHE A 68 4.73 1.34 8.75
N ASN A 69 4.20 1.39 9.97
CA ASN A 69 4.42 0.31 10.93
C ASN A 69 3.41 -0.82 10.76
N CYS A 70 2.11 -0.50 10.66
CA CYS A 70 1.07 -1.51 10.47
C CYS A 70 0.64 -1.68 9.01
N GLY A 71 1.18 -0.88 8.07
CA GLY A 71 0.87 -0.95 6.65
C GLY A 71 -0.55 -0.49 6.28
N LYS A 72 -1.29 0.13 7.21
CA LYS A 72 -2.66 0.57 6.97
C LYS A 72 -2.71 1.98 6.40
N GLY A 73 -3.48 2.16 5.34
CA GLY A 73 -3.89 3.44 4.77
C GLY A 73 -5.36 3.73 5.09
N TYR A 74 -5.66 4.99 5.31
CA TYR A 74 -7.00 5.47 5.64
C TYR A 74 -7.35 6.71 4.84
N SER A 75 -8.62 6.86 4.44
CA SER A 75 -9.13 8.20 4.20
C SER A 75 -9.08 9.00 5.50
N PRO A 76 -8.90 10.32 5.45
CA PRO A 76 -8.95 11.15 6.65
C PRO A 76 -10.22 10.94 7.47
N TYR A 77 -11.36 10.79 6.80
CA TYR A 77 -12.64 10.51 7.43
C TYR A 77 -12.61 9.20 8.24
N ASN A 78 -12.16 8.10 7.64
CA ASN A 78 -12.12 6.80 8.31
C ASN A 78 -11.11 6.78 9.47
N TRP A 79 -9.96 7.43 9.31
CA TRP A 79 -8.97 7.54 10.37
C TRP A 79 -9.51 8.33 11.57
N ILE A 80 -10.18 9.48 11.31
CA ILE A 80 -10.78 10.32 12.36
C ILE A 80 -11.87 9.54 13.09
N ARG A 81 -12.70 8.79 12.38
CA ARG A 81 -13.71 7.93 12.99
C ARG A 81 -13.10 6.86 13.89
N GLU A 82 -12.13 6.11 13.38
CA GLU A 82 -11.53 4.98 14.10
C GLU A 82 -10.77 5.45 15.34
N VAL A 83 -9.89 6.44 15.18
CA VAL A 83 -9.05 6.92 16.28
C VAL A 83 -9.82 7.78 17.26
N GLY A 84 -10.71 8.63 16.78
CA GLY A 84 -11.52 9.53 17.61
C GLY A 84 -12.77 8.87 18.21
N SER A 85 -13.10 7.64 17.79
CA SER A 85 -14.36 6.97 18.12
C SER A 85 -15.57 7.87 17.82
N LEU A 86 -15.51 8.63 16.72
CA LEU A 86 -16.54 9.59 16.32
C LEU A 86 -17.53 8.94 15.36
N SER A 87 -18.83 9.21 15.59
CA SER A 87 -19.85 8.85 14.61
C SER A 87 -19.84 9.85 13.43
N TYR A 88 -20.51 9.47 12.34
CA TYR A 88 -20.76 10.39 11.23
C TYR A 88 -21.45 11.69 11.69
N GLN A 89 -22.43 11.57 12.56
CA GLN A 89 -23.18 12.72 13.10
C GLN A 89 -22.29 13.65 13.94
N ASP A 90 -21.29 13.10 14.65
CA ASP A 90 -20.36 13.91 15.41
C ASP A 90 -19.44 14.71 14.49
N ILE A 91 -18.91 14.08 13.44
CA ILE A 91 -18.09 14.75 12.44
C ILE A 91 -18.91 15.82 11.69
N LYS A 92 -20.13 15.49 11.27
CA LYS A 92 -21.06 16.43 10.65
C LYS A 92 -21.30 17.65 11.55
N ARG A 93 -21.59 17.43 12.83
CA ARG A 93 -21.82 18.50 13.80
C ARG A 93 -20.59 19.39 13.98
N GLU A 94 -19.41 18.80 14.09
CA GLU A 94 -18.17 19.57 14.23
C GLU A 94 -17.88 20.42 13.00
N LEU A 95 -18.11 19.90 11.82
CA LEU A 95 -17.92 20.63 10.57
C LEU A 95 -18.93 21.78 10.44
N THR A 96 -20.18 21.54 10.78
CA THR A 96 -21.24 22.55 10.74
C THR A 96 -21.00 23.68 11.75
N ASN A 97 -20.58 23.33 12.98
CA ASN A 97 -20.28 24.30 14.03
C ASN A 97 -18.96 25.05 13.81
N GLY A 98 -18.09 24.54 12.94
CA GLY A 98 -16.80 25.14 12.60
C GLY A 98 -16.81 26.07 11.39
N GLU A 99 -17.97 26.58 10.97
CA GLU A 99 -18.17 27.44 9.79
C GLU A 99 -17.90 26.74 8.43
N TYR A 100 -17.85 25.42 8.40
CA TYR A 100 -17.76 24.66 7.16
C TYR A 100 -19.16 24.32 6.66
N ASN A 101 -19.59 24.92 5.53
CA ASN A 101 -20.87 24.54 4.91
C ASN A 101 -20.69 23.24 4.11
N ILE A 102 -21.40 22.20 4.55
CA ILE A 102 -21.40 20.90 3.91
C ILE A 102 -22.72 20.74 3.17
N THR A 103 -22.68 20.77 1.86
CA THR A 103 -23.81 20.36 1.00
C THR A 103 -23.55 18.91 0.55
N ASN A 104 -24.60 18.10 0.50
CA ASN A 104 -24.66 16.67 0.16
C ASN A 104 -24.44 15.66 1.30
N LEU A 105 -24.77 16.06 2.55
CA LEU A 105 -24.89 15.11 3.64
C LEU A 105 -26.36 14.68 3.89
N ASP A 106 -27.29 15.04 3.00
CA ASP A 106 -28.72 14.81 3.19
C ASP A 106 -29.28 13.52 2.54
N ASN A 107 -28.43 12.71 1.96
CA ASN A 107 -28.85 11.37 1.60
C ASN A 107 -28.63 10.46 2.81
N ASP A 108 -29.73 10.15 3.52
CA ASP A 108 -29.85 9.05 4.48
C ASP A 108 -29.75 7.66 3.79
N GLU A 109 -29.08 7.58 2.67
CA GLU A 109 -28.57 6.30 2.20
C GLU A 109 -27.55 5.88 3.26
N GLU A 110 -27.84 4.77 3.94
CA GLU A 110 -26.85 4.00 4.67
C GLU A 110 -25.55 4.16 3.91
N ILE A 111 -24.59 4.87 4.52
CA ILE A 111 -23.21 4.75 4.10
C ILE A 111 -23.00 3.25 4.28
N VAL A 112 -23.23 2.52 3.17
CA VAL A 112 -22.62 1.22 3.02
C VAL A 112 -21.21 1.54 3.44
N GLU A 113 -20.84 1.08 4.66
CA GLU A 113 -19.45 0.98 5.00
C GLU A 113 -18.83 0.70 3.67
N SER A 114 -17.89 1.55 3.21
CA SER A 114 -17.03 1.09 2.15
C SER A 114 -16.41 -0.15 2.80
N SER A 115 -17.24 -1.18 2.84
CA SER A 115 -16.78 -2.53 2.89
C SER A 115 -15.68 -2.40 1.89
N VAL A 116 -14.44 -2.47 2.31
CA VAL A 116 -13.37 -2.90 1.46
C VAL A 116 -14.11 -3.91 0.62
N VAL A 117 -14.48 -3.54 -0.61
CA VAL A 117 -15.03 -4.50 -1.54
C VAL A 117 -13.85 -5.42 -1.63
N GLU A 118 -13.87 -6.46 -0.78
CA GLU A 118 -12.86 -7.50 -0.83
C GLU A 118 -12.99 -7.98 -2.24
N ASP A 119 -12.09 -7.47 -3.05
CA ASP A 119 -12.07 -7.83 -4.43
C ASP A 119 -11.98 -9.35 -4.43
N VAL A 120 -12.89 -9.98 -5.14
CA VAL A 120 -12.95 -11.45 -5.28
C VAL A 120 -11.57 -12.02 -5.61
N LEU A 121 -10.68 -11.19 -6.20
CA LEU A 121 -9.30 -11.52 -6.54
C LEU A 121 -8.28 -11.13 -5.46
N GLY A 122 -8.64 -10.38 -4.42
CA GLY A 122 -7.70 -9.94 -3.37
C GLY A 122 -6.77 -8.79 -3.78
N ILE A 123 -7.03 -8.10 -4.90
CA ILE A 123 -6.35 -6.88 -5.40
C ILE A 123 -7.37 -5.73 -5.48
N PRO A 124 -6.97 -4.47 -5.65
CA PRO A 124 -7.91 -3.37 -5.86
C PRO A 124 -8.89 -3.64 -7.01
N TYR A 125 -10.16 -3.33 -6.81
CA TYR A 125 -11.28 -3.69 -7.70
C TYR A 125 -11.14 -3.14 -9.13
N ASP A 126 -10.40 -2.05 -9.29
CA ASP A 126 -10.17 -1.34 -10.55
C ASP A 126 -8.88 -1.78 -11.27
N SER A 127 -8.21 -2.82 -10.76
CA SER A 127 -6.92 -3.26 -11.27
C SER A 127 -7.04 -3.85 -12.67
N ILE A 128 -6.22 -3.37 -13.59
CA ILE A 128 -6.08 -3.90 -14.95
C ILE A 128 -4.79 -4.70 -15.08
N ASN A 129 -4.79 -5.78 -15.86
CA ASN A 129 -3.60 -6.57 -16.12
C ASN A 129 -2.72 -5.88 -17.17
N LEU A 130 -1.55 -5.39 -16.78
CA LEU A 130 -0.62 -4.67 -17.65
C LEU A 130 -0.06 -5.54 -18.79
N LEU A 131 0.03 -6.86 -18.59
CA LEU A 131 0.58 -7.76 -19.62
C LEU A 131 -0.33 -7.87 -20.86
N GLU A 132 -1.60 -7.48 -20.75
CA GLU A 132 -2.52 -7.40 -21.88
C GLU A 132 -2.29 -6.15 -22.76
N PHE A 133 -1.51 -5.18 -22.26
CA PHE A 133 -1.21 -3.92 -22.94
C PHE A 133 0.25 -3.83 -23.45
N LEU A 134 0.96 -4.95 -23.52
CA LEU A 134 2.33 -4.95 -24.04
C LEU A 134 2.41 -4.45 -25.48
N ASP A 135 1.37 -4.60 -26.30
CA ASP A 135 1.36 -4.08 -27.67
C ASP A 135 0.99 -2.58 -27.77
N GLY A 136 0.64 -1.96 -26.65
CA GLY A 136 0.33 -0.52 -26.52
C GLY A 136 -0.99 -0.25 -25.84
N SER A 137 -1.16 1.01 -25.40
CA SER A 137 -2.40 1.54 -24.81
C SER A 137 -2.57 3.00 -25.20
N SER A 138 -3.82 3.46 -25.35
CA SER A 138 -4.16 4.87 -25.49
C SER A 138 -4.13 5.62 -24.17
N ASP A 139 -4.19 4.92 -23.04
CA ASP A 139 -4.05 5.50 -21.70
C ASP A 139 -2.58 5.80 -21.41
N SER A 140 -2.28 7.05 -21.06
CA SER A 140 -0.90 7.51 -20.84
C SER A 140 -0.26 6.89 -19.60
N VAL A 141 -1.03 6.61 -18.54
CA VAL A 141 -0.53 6.00 -17.30
C VAL A 141 -0.23 4.53 -17.55
N VAL A 142 -1.12 3.82 -18.26
CA VAL A 142 -0.91 2.44 -18.68
C VAL A 142 0.33 2.30 -19.56
N SER A 143 0.48 3.17 -20.57
CA SER A 143 1.67 3.17 -21.45
C SER A 143 2.96 3.34 -20.66
N LYS A 144 3.01 4.31 -19.76
CA LYS A 144 4.20 4.53 -18.90
C LYS A 144 4.47 3.36 -17.96
N ALA A 145 3.42 2.70 -17.42
CA ALA A 145 3.58 1.51 -16.59
C ALA A 145 4.13 0.33 -17.40
N VAL A 146 3.65 0.12 -18.62
CA VAL A 146 4.17 -0.90 -19.54
C VAL A 146 5.63 -0.60 -19.92
N ASP A 147 5.96 0.64 -20.23
CA ASP A 147 7.33 1.06 -20.53
C ASP A 147 8.26 0.83 -19.33
N TYR A 148 7.76 1.07 -18.10
CA TYR A 148 8.51 0.72 -16.90
C TYR A 148 8.81 -0.78 -16.82
N LEU A 149 7.82 -1.66 -17.06
CA LEU A 149 8.02 -3.11 -17.06
C LEU A 149 9.07 -3.53 -18.11
N ARG A 150 9.00 -2.98 -19.32
CA ARG A 150 9.96 -3.25 -20.41
C ARG A 150 11.36 -2.75 -20.07
N ASN A 151 11.48 -1.52 -19.57
CA ASN A 151 12.77 -0.94 -19.18
C ASN A 151 13.44 -1.70 -18.05
N ARG A 152 12.62 -2.39 -17.21
CA ARG A 152 13.12 -3.33 -16.19
C ARG A 152 13.35 -4.75 -16.74
N GLY A 153 13.03 -5.02 -18.00
CA GLY A 153 13.19 -6.33 -18.64
C GLY A 153 12.17 -7.38 -18.19
N LEU A 154 11.08 -6.96 -17.51
CA LEU A 154 10.08 -7.88 -16.95
C LEU A 154 9.26 -8.58 -18.04
N ASP A 155 9.15 -8.01 -19.22
CA ASP A 155 8.56 -8.62 -20.42
C ASP A 155 9.30 -9.86 -20.92
N LYS A 156 10.56 -10.04 -20.51
CA LYS A 156 11.45 -11.16 -20.88
C LYS A 156 11.89 -12.00 -19.68
N ALA A 157 11.42 -11.66 -18.49
CA ALA A 157 11.80 -12.36 -17.28
C ALA A 157 11.18 -13.77 -17.23
N ILE A 158 11.98 -14.73 -16.79
CA ILE A 158 11.66 -16.17 -16.90
C ILE A 158 10.78 -16.70 -15.75
N ASN A 159 10.56 -15.89 -14.72
CA ASN A 159 9.84 -16.26 -13.50
C ASN A 159 8.85 -15.16 -13.07
N CYS A 160 8.33 -14.40 -14.03
CA CYS A 160 7.26 -13.41 -13.74
C CYS A 160 5.94 -14.09 -13.35
N PRO A 161 5.14 -13.48 -12.50
CA PRO A 161 3.75 -13.90 -12.32
C PRO A 161 2.98 -13.76 -13.64
N ASP A 162 1.93 -14.56 -13.83
CA ASP A 162 1.13 -14.58 -15.04
C ASP A 162 0.36 -13.26 -15.28
N LYS A 163 0.22 -12.47 -14.23
CA LYS A 163 -0.41 -11.15 -14.28
C LYS A 163 0.34 -10.17 -13.40
N ILE A 164 0.53 -8.96 -13.91
CA ILE A 164 1.01 -7.78 -13.19
C ILE A 164 -0.03 -6.70 -13.41
N TYR A 165 -0.46 -6.01 -12.35
CA TYR A 165 -1.60 -5.13 -12.45
C TYR A 165 -1.22 -3.65 -12.27
N LEU A 166 -2.12 -2.78 -12.68
CA LEU A 166 -2.13 -1.34 -12.39
C LEU A 166 -3.47 -0.98 -11.77
N SER A 167 -3.47 -0.28 -10.67
CA SER A 167 -4.68 0.30 -10.07
C SER A 167 -4.75 1.79 -10.36
N HIS A 168 -5.93 2.30 -10.75
CA HIS A 168 -6.17 3.71 -11.06
C HIS A 168 -6.96 4.47 -10.00
N LYS A 169 -7.79 3.77 -9.21
CA LYS A 169 -8.79 4.41 -8.33
C LYS A 169 -8.61 4.05 -6.87
N ASP A 170 -7.87 2.97 -6.58
CA ASP A 170 -7.64 2.55 -5.19
C ASP A 170 -7.02 3.69 -4.39
N TYR A 171 -7.52 3.88 -3.19
CA TYR A 171 -7.15 5.00 -2.36
C TYR A 171 -5.66 4.99 -1.95
N THR A 172 -5.10 3.80 -1.71
CA THR A 172 -3.72 3.61 -1.24
C THR A 172 -2.75 3.32 -2.39
N HIS A 173 -3.23 2.61 -3.43
CA HIS A 173 -2.39 2.08 -4.50
C HIS A 173 -2.65 2.72 -5.87
N LYS A 174 -3.25 3.92 -5.88
CA LYS A 174 -3.56 4.66 -7.12
C LYS A 174 -2.31 4.88 -7.97
N ASP A 175 -2.45 4.57 -9.26
CA ASP A 175 -1.42 4.70 -10.29
C ASP A 175 -0.08 4.04 -9.89
N ARG A 176 -0.18 2.83 -9.32
CA ARG A 176 0.96 2.01 -8.91
C ARG A 176 0.88 0.62 -9.54
N ILE A 177 2.02 0.07 -9.92
CA ILE A 177 2.12 -1.30 -10.44
C ILE A 177 2.02 -2.28 -9.28
N ILE A 178 1.12 -3.26 -9.38
CA ILE A 178 0.85 -4.27 -8.35
C ILE A 178 1.45 -5.59 -8.73
N PHE A 179 2.33 -6.11 -7.87
CA PHE A 179 2.88 -7.45 -7.92
C PHE A 179 2.07 -8.36 -6.99
N PRO A 180 1.28 -9.30 -7.54
CA PRO A 180 0.48 -10.23 -6.74
C PRO A 180 1.34 -11.34 -6.13
N PHE A 181 1.00 -11.76 -4.92
CA PHE A 181 1.60 -12.89 -4.22
C PHE A 181 0.53 -13.99 -4.15
N TYR A 182 0.65 -14.99 -4.97
CA TYR A 182 -0.33 -16.07 -5.06
C TYR A 182 -0.13 -17.11 -3.95
N ASP A 183 -1.24 -17.64 -3.44
CA ASP A 183 -1.21 -18.86 -2.65
C ASP A 183 -1.37 -20.10 -3.54
N SER A 184 -1.30 -21.29 -2.94
CA SER A 184 -1.45 -22.57 -3.64
C SER A 184 -2.82 -22.77 -4.31
N TYR A 185 -3.81 -21.94 -4.01
CA TYR A 185 -5.15 -21.96 -4.59
C TYR A 185 -5.36 -20.89 -5.67
N GLY A 186 -4.29 -20.13 -6.01
CA GLY A 186 -4.36 -19.02 -6.98
C GLY A 186 -5.03 -17.77 -6.45
N LYS A 187 -5.29 -17.66 -5.14
CA LYS A 187 -5.76 -16.43 -4.51
C LYS A 187 -4.59 -15.49 -4.23
N ILE A 188 -4.90 -14.20 -4.05
CA ILE A 188 -3.91 -13.15 -3.77
C ILE A 188 -4.09 -12.64 -2.33
N PRO A 189 -3.60 -13.36 -1.32
CA PRO A 189 -3.68 -12.94 0.08
C PRO A 189 -2.87 -11.67 0.35
N PHE A 190 -1.82 -11.44 -0.43
CA PHE A 190 -0.92 -10.29 -0.30
C PHE A 190 -0.50 -9.75 -1.67
N TYR A 191 -0.16 -8.49 -1.74
CA TYR A 191 0.53 -7.87 -2.88
C TYR A 191 1.42 -6.72 -2.43
N GLN A 192 2.38 -6.38 -3.26
CA GLN A 192 3.11 -5.11 -3.17
C GLN A 192 2.81 -4.26 -4.39
N SER A 193 2.60 -2.95 -4.17
CA SER A 193 2.55 -1.99 -5.25
C SER A 193 3.85 -1.20 -5.36
N ARG A 194 4.27 -0.94 -6.59
CA ARG A 194 5.50 -0.24 -6.95
C ARG A 194 5.20 1.11 -7.57
N ALA A 195 5.82 2.18 -7.06
CA ALA A 195 5.90 3.46 -7.76
C ALA A 195 6.80 3.32 -9.01
N PHE A 196 6.39 3.90 -10.14
CA PHE A 196 7.11 3.78 -11.42
C PHE A 196 7.44 5.13 -12.08
N GLY A 197 7.15 6.27 -11.42
CA GLY A 197 7.44 7.61 -11.93
C GLY A 197 6.55 8.03 -13.11
N GLY A 198 5.43 7.37 -13.29
CA GLY A 198 4.60 7.52 -14.48
C GLY A 198 3.40 8.44 -14.33
N SER A 199 3.04 8.81 -13.12
CA SER A 199 1.86 9.63 -12.84
C SER A 199 2.11 10.60 -11.71
N ASP A 200 1.82 11.88 -11.94
CA ASP A 200 1.86 12.93 -10.91
C ASP A 200 0.75 12.73 -9.85
N ASN A 201 -0.21 11.85 -10.15
CA ASN A 201 -1.33 11.51 -9.27
C ASN A 201 -1.13 10.22 -8.47
N ALA A 202 0.01 9.54 -8.65
CA ALA A 202 0.29 8.32 -7.92
C ALA A 202 0.40 8.61 -6.42
N VAL A 203 -0.36 7.86 -5.63
CA VAL A 203 -0.31 8.00 -4.17
C VAL A 203 1.09 7.62 -3.69
N MET A 204 1.68 8.50 -2.87
CA MET A 204 3.00 8.25 -2.24
C MET A 204 4.08 7.85 -3.26
N GLU A 205 4.19 8.54 -4.41
CA GLU A 205 5.16 8.24 -5.47
C GLU A 205 6.61 8.18 -4.95
N HIS A 206 6.95 8.96 -3.93
CA HIS A 206 8.25 8.95 -3.28
C HIS A 206 8.54 7.65 -2.50
N VAL A 207 7.49 6.84 -2.22
CA VAL A 207 7.63 5.56 -1.53
C VAL A 207 7.72 4.44 -2.56
N ARG A 208 8.90 3.86 -2.68
CA ARG A 208 9.20 2.84 -3.70
C ARG A 208 8.20 1.67 -3.69
N TYR A 209 7.90 1.10 -2.54
CA TYR A 209 6.96 -0.01 -2.37
C TYR A 209 5.93 0.26 -1.27
N LEU A 210 4.67 -0.10 -1.53
CA LEU A 210 3.60 -0.18 -0.54
C LEU A 210 3.04 -1.59 -0.49
N SER A 211 2.71 -2.05 0.71
CA SER A 211 2.11 -3.37 0.94
C SER A 211 0.58 -3.29 0.98
N LYS A 212 -0.09 -4.39 0.66
CA LYS A 212 -1.55 -4.54 0.83
C LYS A 212 -1.94 -4.18 2.27
N VAL A 213 -2.94 -3.31 2.38
CA VAL A 213 -3.41 -2.80 3.67
C VAL A 213 -4.01 -3.95 4.49
N GLY A 214 -3.60 -4.05 5.75
CA GLY A 214 -4.17 -5.03 6.70
C GLY A 214 -3.77 -6.49 6.46
N ALA A 215 -2.99 -6.80 5.43
CA ALA A 215 -2.53 -8.16 5.14
C ALA A 215 -1.17 -8.47 5.77
N GLU A 216 -0.97 -9.72 6.21
CA GLU A 216 0.33 -10.21 6.61
C GLU A 216 1.19 -10.48 5.37
N LYS A 217 2.48 -10.11 5.43
CA LYS A 217 3.41 -10.38 4.33
C LYS A 217 3.55 -11.88 4.11
N SER A 218 3.33 -12.32 2.87
CA SER A 218 3.61 -13.66 2.37
C SER A 218 4.88 -13.70 1.53
N VAL A 219 5.22 -14.84 0.95
CA VAL A 219 6.36 -15.01 0.05
C VAL A 219 5.87 -15.00 -1.40
N PHE A 220 6.51 -14.18 -2.23
CA PHE A 220 6.22 -14.02 -3.67
C PHE A 220 6.70 -15.24 -4.47
N ASN A 221 5.93 -15.65 -5.47
CA ASN A 221 6.26 -16.74 -6.43
C ASN A 221 6.49 -18.12 -5.80
N LEU A 222 5.99 -18.40 -4.61
CA LEU A 222 6.07 -19.76 -4.05
C LEU A 222 5.28 -20.79 -4.88
N ASP A 223 4.21 -20.35 -5.51
CA ASP A 223 3.39 -21.16 -6.43
C ASP A 223 4.15 -21.62 -7.69
N LYS A 224 5.26 -20.95 -8.00
CA LYS A 224 6.13 -21.24 -9.18
C LYS A 224 7.37 -22.05 -8.84
N VAL A 225 7.58 -22.44 -7.58
CA VAL A 225 8.74 -23.25 -7.20
C VAL A 225 8.62 -24.66 -7.79
N SER A 226 9.60 -25.02 -8.60
CA SER A 226 9.71 -26.34 -9.24
C SER A 226 10.60 -27.27 -8.42
N GLY A 227 10.14 -28.52 -8.22
CA GLY A 227 10.94 -29.57 -7.59
C GLY A 227 12.09 -30.11 -8.44
N GLU A 228 12.26 -29.63 -9.69
CA GLU A 228 13.36 -30.01 -10.57
C GLU A 228 14.68 -29.27 -10.24
N ILE A 229 14.62 -28.25 -9.42
CA ILE A 229 15.77 -27.40 -9.05
C ILE A 229 15.91 -27.41 -7.54
N ASP A 230 17.07 -27.84 -7.05
CA ASP A 230 17.34 -28.02 -5.62
C ASP A 230 17.39 -26.68 -4.84
N ASP A 231 17.65 -25.57 -5.53
CA ASP A 231 17.82 -24.25 -4.91
C ASP A 231 16.57 -23.37 -5.06
N ILE A 232 16.18 -22.71 -3.96
CA ILE A 232 15.27 -21.57 -3.95
C ILE A 232 16.07 -20.30 -3.66
N TYR A 233 16.03 -19.34 -4.58
CA TYR A 233 16.71 -18.05 -4.43
C TYR A 233 15.78 -17.03 -3.80
N VAL A 234 16.12 -16.54 -2.60
CA VAL A 234 15.28 -15.64 -1.81
C VAL A 234 15.79 -14.20 -1.93
N PHE A 235 14.97 -13.35 -2.54
CA PHE A 235 15.24 -11.92 -2.76
C PHE A 235 14.46 -11.03 -1.79
N GLU A 236 14.86 -9.75 -1.65
CA GLU A 236 14.10 -8.78 -0.87
C GLU A 236 12.85 -8.30 -1.62
N GLY A 237 12.95 -8.03 -2.90
CA GLY A 237 11.90 -7.47 -3.74
C GLY A 237 11.38 -8.41 -4.84
N PRO A 238 10.10 -8.28 -5.24
CA PRO A 238 9.49 -9.16 -6.22
C PRO A 238 10.13 -9.05 -7.63
N ILE A 239 10.66 -7.87 -8.00
CA ILE A 239 11.23 -7.67 -9.33
C ILE A 239 12.44 -8.57 -9.55
N ASP A 240 13.35 -8.63 -8.59
CA ASP A 240 14.61 -9.41 -8.76
C ASP A 240 14.32 -10.92 -8.82
N ALA A 241 13.32 -11.38 -8.09
CA ALA A 241 12.86 -12.78 -8.12
C ALA A 241 12.30 -13.20 -9.50
N CYS A 242 11.82 -12.26 -10.30
CA CYS A 242 11.31 -12.57 -11.65
C CYS A 242 12.37 -13.06 -12.63
N PHE A 243 13.65 -12.79 -12.39
CA PHE A 243 14.73 -13.13 -13.33
C PHE A 243 15.40 -14.47 -13.05
N VAL A 244 15.07 -15.14 -11.97
CA VAL A 244 15.72 -16.39 -11.56
C VAL A 244 14.69 -17.50 -11.41
N ARG A 245 14.96 -18.69 -11.99
CA ARG A 245 14.13 -19.87 -11.75
C ARG A 245 14.14 -20.20 -10.25
N ASN A 246 13.00 -20.58 -9.69
CA ASN A 246 12.79 -20.72 -8.26
C ASN A 246 13.16 -19.45 -7.45
N GLY A 247 13.12 -18.28 -8.09
CA GLY A 247 13.28 -17.00 -7.43
C GLY A 247 12.01 -16.64 -6.68
N VAL A 248 12.11 -16.42 -5.38
CA VAL A 248 11.03 -15.97 -4.50
C VAL A 248 11.41 -14.65 -3.82
N ALA A 249 10.45 -13.91 -3.29
CA ALA A 249 10.75 -12.67 -2.56
C ALA A 249 9.94 -12.51 -1.28
N VAL A 250 10.55 -11.85 -0.28
CA VAL A 250 9.99 -11.68 1.05
C VAL A 250 9.38 -10.28 1.30
N ALA A 251 9.19 -9.48 0.26
CA ALA A 251 8.57 -8.16 0.34
C ALA A 251 9.25 -7.19 1.31
N GLY A 252 10.58 -7.22 1.35
CA GLY A 252 11.42 -6.49 2.29
C GLY A 252 11.42 -7.13 3.69
N ILE A 253 12.60 -7.20 4.28
CA ILE A 253 12.79 -7.64 5.65
C ILE A 253 12.34 -6.49 6.56
N SER A 254 11.59 -6.78 7.62
CA SER A 254 11.06 -5.73 8.51
C SER A 254 12.20 -4.93 9.13
N ALA A 255 12.26 -3.62 8.87
CA ALA A 255 13.22 -2.72 9.49
C ALA A 255 12.92 -2.57 10.98
N GLY A 256 13.67 -3.27 11.83
CA GLY A 256 13.59 -3.21 13.28
C GLY A 256 14.86 -3.81 13.89
N GLU A 257 14.99 -3.76 15.21
CA GLU A 257 16.14 -4.37 15.92
C GLU A 257 16.26 -5.89 15.67
N LYS A 258 15.18 -6.52 15.19
CA LYS A 258 15.20 -7.87 14.63
C LYS A 258 14.68 -7.75 13.20
N GLN A 259 15.58 -7.69 12.23
CA GLN A 259 15.29 -7.96 10.85
C GLN A 259 14.85 -9.42 10.74
N ASP A 260 13.54 -9.67 10.68
CA ASP A 260 13.02 -11.04 10.69
C ASP A 260 11.81 -11.18 9.75
N LEU A 261 11.61 -12.39 9.28
CA LEU A 261 10.45 -12.77 8.50
C LEU A 261 9.19 -12.80 9.38
N THR A 262 8.01 -12.61 8.77
CA THR A 262 6.74 -12.84 9.44
C THR A 262 6.56 -14.33 9.76
N ASN A 263 5.64 -14.66 10.67
CA ASN A 263 5.36 -16.07 10.98
C ASN A 263 4.81 -16.81 9.75
N LEU A 264 4.00 -16.15 8.93
CA LEU A 264 3.49 -16.69 7.68
C LEU A 264 4.64 -17.01 6.71
N GLN A 265 5.55 -16.07 6.48
CA GLN A 265 6.71 -16.28 5.60
C GLN A 265 7.60 -17.43 6.10
N LYS A 266 7.85 -17.51 7.41
CA LYS A 266 8.61 -18.62 8.01
C LYS A 266 7.95 -19.96 7.76
N SER A 267 6.61 -20.06 7.96
CA SER A 267 5.88 -21.30 7.74
C SER A 267 5.85 -21.68 6.25
N GLN A 268 5.69 -20.72 5.35
CA GLN A 268 5.70 -20.92 3.91
C GLN A 268 7.05 -21.46 3.41
N LEU A 269 8.15 -20.86 3.84
CA LEU A 269 9.50 -21.33 3.49
C LEU A 269 9.82 -22.68 4.13
N ALA A 270 9.39 -22.90 5.38
CA ALA A 270 9.61 -24.17 6.07
C ALA A 270 9.01 -25.37 5.33
N ALA A 271 7.92 -25.19 4.58
CA ALA A 271 7.31 -26.24 3.76
C ALA A 271 8.26 -26.80 2.68
N PHE A 272 9.25 -26.03 2.27
CA PHE A 272 10.25 -26.43 1.25
C PHE A 272 11.59 -26.89 1.85
N SER A 273 11.79 -26.77 3.16
CA SER A 273 13.09 -26.96 3.82
C SER A 273 13.65 -28.40 3.72
N LEU A 274 12.77 -29.40 3.48
CA LEU A 274 13.20 -30.78 3.32
C LEU A 274 13.56 -31.16 1.89
N THR A 275 13.14 -30.33 0.91
CA THR A 275 13.28 -30.65 -0.53
C THR A 275 14.18 -29.67 -1.26
N HIS A 276 14.41 -28.46 -0.69
CA HIS A 276 15.19 -27.43 -1.34
C HIS A 276 16.18 -26.76 -0.38
N ARG A 277 17.27 -26.26 -0.95
CA ARG A 277 18.23 -25.40 -0.27
C ARG A 277 17.87 -23.94 -0.52
N PHE A 278 17.92 -23.09 0.51
CA PHE A 278 17.69 -21.65 0.38
C PHE A 278 18.98 -20.89 0.15
N VAL A 279 19.02 -20.10 -0.93
CA VAL A 279 20.11 -19.19 -1.27
C VAL A 279 19.59 -17.76 -1.11
N TRP A 280 20.06 -17.04 -0.08
CA TRP A 280 19.65 -15.66 0.19
C TRP A 280 20.46 -14.70 -0.69
N VAL A 281 19.75 -13.88 -1.46
CA VAL A 281 20.29 -12.85 -2.36
C VAL A 281 19.73 -11.50 -1.88
N LEU A 282 20.44 -10.89 -0.95
CA LEU A 282 20.03 -9.63 -0.33
C LEU A 282 20.72 -8.46 -1.02
N ASP A 283 20.07 -7.28 -0.97
CA ASP A 283 20.64 -6.05 -1.50
C ASP A 283 21.95 -5.73 -0.78
N SER A 284 22.98 -5.36 -1.52
CA SER A 284 24.27 -4.98 -0.95
C SER A 284 24.16 -3.60 -0.28
N GLN A 285 24.49 -3.52 0.98
CA GLN A 285 24.57 -2.23 1.72
C GLN A 285 25.85 -1.43 1.40
N TYR A 286 26.72 -1.95 0.53
CA TYR A 286 28.05 -1.38 0.25
C TYR A 286 28.14 -0.56 -1.03
N LEU A 287 27.02 -0.30 -1.72
CA LEU A 287 27.01 0.40 -3.01
C LEU A 287 26.22 1.72 -3.02
N ASP A 288 25.92 2.28 -1.87
CA ASP A 288 25.33 3.64 -1.74
C ASP A 288 26.37 4.65 -1.26
#